data_dcf4361f88cdf69d2376eee058480a29
#
_entry.id   dcf4361f88cdf69d2376eee058480a29
#
_cell.length_a   1.000
_cell.length_b   1.000
_cell.length_c   1.000
_cell.angle_alpha   90.00
_cell.angle_beta   90.00
_cell.angle_gamma   90.00
#
_symmetry.space_group_name_H-M   'P 1'
#
loop_
_entity.id
_entity.type
_entity.pdbx_description
1 polymer ?
#
loop_
_entity_poly.entity_id
_entity_poly.type
_entity_poly.pdbx_seq_one_letter_code
_entity_poly.pdbx_strand_id
1 'polypeptide(L)'
;MRVYQFTEQAYYPTWNDHSGSLRVILPNRKCDPHVAADLFHRYYDEYQLCDELGIDVMLNEHHQTATCMSSSVVIGLAVLSRITKKARLLVLGYPIGHRPDPLRVAEELSTIDVISRGRLDMGFIKGIPYEIPASNRNPTELMDRFWEAHDFIIKAMTTHDGTFNWEGEFFHYRQVNVWPRVWQEPHPPIWSTTGSSTQARVLGERGYVMATLGTGFGTRKLYDAYRKGYMGKFGRAPGADRFAYLGLVAVAHDKEEARKRGDLIAGYLRTSAIVHVPFRNPPGYISAEDNARMLRGETPPRGFTKDGRAINIHATGVDDLIDAGILFCGTPDEVYDQIIAFCEHCGGMGNLLMMGQAGFLTHEQTVDNLTLFSREVLPRLKAWKQPDAEAVAKAVAA
;
A
#
# COMPACT_ATOMS: atom_id res chain seq x y z
N MET A 1 15.44 8.90 2.93
CA MET A 1 14.27 8.13 2.45
C MET A 1 14.15 6.84 3.21
N ARG A 2 12.95 6.42 3.62
CA ARG A 2 12.63 5.07 4.11
C ARG A 2 12.22 4.18 2.95
N VAL A 3 12.49 2.89 3.07
CA VAL A 3 12.07 1.90 2.08
C VAL A 3 11.39 0.75 2.82
N TYR A 4 10.20 0.40 2.35
CA TYR A 4 9.41 -0.73 2.86
C TYR A 4 9.32 -1.78 1.77
N GLN A 5 9.76 -3.00 2.05
CA GLN A 5 9.50 -4.14 1.16
C GLN A 5 8.04 -4.55 1.26
N PHE A 6 7.42 -4.72 0.12
CA PHE A 6 6.07 -5.18 -0.05
C PHE A 6 5.99 -6.41 -0.95
N THR A 7 5.20 -7.38 -0.57
CA THR A 7 4.71 -8.46 -1.42
C THR A 7 3.26 -8.76 -1.07
N GLU A 8 2.48 -9.13 -2.07
CA GLU A 8 1.09 -9.58 -1.88
C GLU A 8 0.99 -10.95 -1.21
N GLN A 9 2.08 -11.63 -0.93
CA GLN A 9 2.08 -13.03 -0.44
C GLN A 9 1.20 -13.94 -1.32
N ALA A 10 1.47 -13.91 -2.62
CA ALA A 10 0.64 -14.54 -3.63
C ALA A 10 0.72 -16.08 -3.63
N TYR A 11 -0.40 -16.74 -3.89
CA TYR A 11 -0.43 -18.15 -4.26
C TYR A 11 -0.28 -18.26 -5.79
N TYR A 12 0.94 -18.10 -6.28
CA TYR A 12 1.24 -18.03 -7.71
C TYR A 12 1.13 -19.36 -8.49
N PRO A 13 1.12 -20.57 -7.89
CA PRO A 13 1.05 -21.81 -8.66
C PRO A 13 -0.20 -21.91 -9.55
N THR A 14 -1.28 -21.22 -9.22
CA THR A 14 -2.51 -21.23 -10.02
C THR A 14 -2.57 -20.13 -11.08
N TRP A 15 -1.60 -19.21 -11.15
CA TRP A 15 -1.74 -18.03 -12.00
C TRP A 15 -1.63 -18.31 -13.48
N ASN A 16 -0.78 -19.27 -13.87
CA ASN A 16 -0.61 -19.66 -15.27
C ASN A 16 -1.59 -20.76 -15.72
N ASP A 17 -2.18 -21.49 -14.77
CA ASP A 17 -3.14 -22.58 -15.02
C ASP A 17 -4.59 -22.12 -14.87
N HIS A 18 -4.86 -20.85 -15.15
CA HIS A 18 -6.17 -20.27 -14.97
C HIS A 18 -6.52 -19.26 -16.05
N SER A 19 -7.60 -19.54 -16.78
CA SER A 19 -8.12 -18.70 -17.86
C SER A 19 -9.25 -17.79 -17.37
N GLY A 20 -9.02 -16.92 -16.43
CA GLY A 20 -10.06 -16.06 -15.89
C GLY A 20 -9.64 -15.23 -14.72
N SER A 21 -10.55 -14.95 -13.81
CA SER A 21 -10.24 -14.16 -12.62
C SER A 21 -9.59 -15.00 -11.54
N LEU A 22 -8.48 -14.55 -11.01
CA LEU A 22 -7.84 -15.08 -9.79
C LEU A 22 -8.54 -14.60 -8.51
N ARG A 23 -9.59 -13.81 -8.64
CA ARG A 23 -10.30 -13.15 -7.55
C ARG A 23 -11.75 -13.59 -7.52
N VAL A 24 -12.29 -13.83 -6.34
CA VAL A 24 -13.67 -14.19 -5.99
C VAL A 24 -14.09 -15.60 -6.46
N ILE A 25 -14.01 -15.88 -7.74
CA ILE A 25 -14.60 -17.09 -8.34
C ILE A 25 -13.64 -18.27 -8.50
N LEU A 26 -12.34 -18.07 -8.24
CA LEU A 26 -11.37 -19.17 -8.27
C LEU A 26 -11.68 -20.15 -7.13
N PRO A 27 -11.97 -21.44 -7.41
CA PRO A 27 -12.25 -22.39 -6.36
C PRO A 27 -11.03 -22.64 -5.47
N ASN A 28 -11.17 -22.52 -4.14
CA ASN A 28 -10.09 -22.70 -3.18
C ASN A 28 -9.50 -24.12 -3.12
N ARG A 29 -10.18 -25.13 -3.69
CA ARG A 29 -9.60 -26.48 -3.88
C ARG A 29 -8.36 -26.49 -4.76
N LYS A 30 -8.10 -25.42 -5.52
CA LYS A 30 -6.86 -25.23 -6.28
C LYS A 30 -5.68 -24.77 -5.41
N CYS A 31 -5.92 -24.40 -4.16
CA CYS A 31 -4.88 -24.08 -3.19
C CYS A 31 -4.50 -25.35 -2.45
N ASP A 32 -3.31 -25.88 -2.70
CA ASP A 32 -2.72 -26.93 -1.87
C ASP A 32 -2.22 -26.29 -0.56
N PRO A 33 -2.73 -26.70 0.61
CA PRO A 33 -2.34 -26.11 1.88
C PRO A 33 -0.87 -26.36 2.25
N HIS A 34 -0.24 -27.42 1.75
CA HIS A 34 1.20 -27.67 1.98
C HIS A 34 2.03 -26.66 1.20
N VAL A 35 1.73 -26.45 -0.09
CA VAL A 35 2.39 -25.42 -0.90
C VAL A 35 2.14 -24.01 -0.33
N ALA A 36 0.93 -23.74 0.13
CA ALA A 36 0.61 -22.45 0.77
C ALA A 36 1.42 -22.23 2.05
N ALA A 37 1.63 -23.27 2.86
CA ALA A 37 2.46 -23.20 4.05
C ALA A 37 3.92 -22.87 3.70
N ASP A 38 4.50 -23.56 2.72
CA ASP A 38 5.87 -23.31 2.26
C ASP A 38 6.02 -21.88 1.74
N LEU A 39 5.02 -21.37 1.01
CA LEU A 39 5.02 -19.99 0.53
C LEU A 39 4.93 -18.96 1.68
N PHE A 40 4.12 -19.20 2.71
CA PHE A 40 4.08 -18.32 3.88
C PHE A 40 5.43 -18.30 4.60
N HIS A 41 6.06 -19.46 4.83
CA HIS A 41 7.40 -19.54 5.43
C HIS A 41 8.40 -18.74 4.61
N ARG A 42 8.45 -18.96 3.29
CA ARG A 42 9.29 -18.21 2.38
C ARG A 42 9.09 -16.69 2.49
N TYR A 43 7.85 -16.20 2.46
CA TYR A 43 7.57 -14.76 2.55
C TYR A 43 7.98 -14.18 3.90
N TYR A 44 7.83 -14.90 5.00
CA TYR A 44 8.29 -14.44 6.31
C TYR A 44 9.81 -14.44 6.42
N ASP A 45 10.50 -15.42 5.83
CA ASP A 45 11.97 -15.43 5.75
C ASP A 45 12.49 -14.26 4.92
N GLU A 46 11.86 -13.94 3.79
CA GLU A 46 12.17 -12.76 2.98
C GLU A 46 11.96 -11.45 3.76
N TYR A 47 10.93 -11.35 4.57
CA TYR A 47 10.70 -10.20 5.45
C TYR A 47 11.70 -10.13 6.62
N GLN A 48 12.10 -11.25 7.17
CA GLN A 48 13.14 -11.28 8.19
C GLN A 48 14.49 -10.84 7.61
N LEU A 49 14.81 -11.25 6.39
CA LEU A 49 15.98 -10.75 5.66
C LEU A 49 15.91 -9.23 5.48
N CYS A 50 14.74 -8.66 5.19
CA CYS A 50 14.60 -7.20 5.09
C CYS A 50 15.00 -6.48 6.38
N ASP A 51 14.63 -7.01 7.56
CA ASP A 51 15.05 -6.47 8.87
C ASP A 51 16.58 -6.44 9.02
N GLU A 52 17.27 -7.49 8.54
CA GLU A 52 18.73 -7.58 8.53
C GLU A 52 19.37 -6.60 7.55
N LEU A 53 18.74 -6.40 6.41
CA LEU A 53 19.18 -5.50 5.34
C LEU A 53 18.85 -4.02 5.60
N GLY A 54 18.13 -3.70 6.69
CA GLY A 54 17.74 -2.33 7.03
C GLY A 54 16.65 -1.75 6.12
N ILE A 55 15.80 -2.62 5.60
CA ILE A 55 14.59 -2.34 4.85
C ILE A 55 13.40 -2.58 5.79
N ASP A 56 12.47 -1.63 5.86
CA ASP A 56 11.22 -1.78 6.59
C ASP A 56 10.24 -2.71 5.84
N VAL A 57 9.16 -3.14 6.48
CA VAL A 57 8.26 -4.17 5.96
C VAL A 57 6.84 -3.63 5.84
N MET A 58 6.19 -3.92 4.73
CA MET A 58 4.78 -3.61 4.51
C MET A 58 3.97 -4.87 4.21
N LEU A 59 2.81 -4.99 4.87
CA LEU A 59 1.80 -6.01 4.58
C LEU A 59 0.50 -5.35 4.19
N ASN A 60 -0.30 -6.08 3.41
CA ASN A 60 -1.67 -5.72 3.10
C ASN A 60 -2.64 -6.86 3.43
N GLU A 61 -3.92 -6.60 3.24
CA GLU A 61 -4.98 -7.58 3.41
C GLU A 61 -5.89 -7.60 2.18
N HIS A 62 -6.09 -8.80 1.63
CA HIS A 62 -7.05 -9.06 0.58
C HIS A 62 -7.79 -10.36 0.83
N HIS A 63 -9.01 -10.45 0.32
CA HIS A 63 -9.88 -11.59 0.52
C HIS A 63 -10.26 -12.25 -0.81
N GLN A 64 -10.58 -13.55 -0.76
CA GLN A 64 -11.15 -14.32 -1.88
C GLN A 64 -10.26 -14.31 -3.14
N THR A 65 -8.93 -14.39 -2.97
CA THR A 65 -8.02 -14.25 -4.10
C THR A 65 -6.76 -15.08 -3.94
N ALA A 66 -6.29 -15.69 -5.06
CA ALA A 66 -4.97 -16.30 -5.13
C ALA A 66 -3.85 -15.26 -5.29
N THR A 67 -4.17 -13.98 -5.52
CA THR A 67 -3.14 -12.93 -5.67
C THR A 67 -2.60 -12.45 -4.33
N CYS A 68 -3.30 -12.77 -3.22
CA CYS A 68 -2.87 -12.44 -1.86
C CYS A 68 -3.44 -13.48 -0.89
N MET A 69 -2.58 -14.24 -0.22
CA MET A 69 -3.00 -15.19 0.81
C MET A 69 -3.20 -14.54 2.17
N SER A 70 -2.77 -13.29 2.35
CA SER A 70 -2.91 -12.54 3.60
C SER A 70 -4.35 -12.05 3.81
N SER A 71 -5.23 -12.97 4.16
CA SER A 71 -6.65 -12.69 4.47
C SER A 71 -6.88 -12.15 5.88
N SER A 72 -5.83 -12.11 6.70
CA SER A 72 -5.80 -11.48 8.03
C SER A 72 -4.41 -10.90 8.27
N VAL A 73 -4.25 -9.64 7.95
CA VAL A 73 -2.97 -8.94 8.05
C VAL A 73 -2.42 -8.93 9.48
N VAL A 74 -3.30 -8.97 10.47
CA VAL A 74 -2.95 -8.97 11.90
C VAL A 74 -2.14 -10.21 12.29
N ILE A 75 -2.45 -11.37 11.70
CA ILE A 75 -1.67 -12.61 11.92
C ILE A 75 -0.24 -12.43 11.43
N GLY A 76 -0.07 -11.92 10.21
CA GLY A 76 1.25 -11.63 9.65
C GLY A 76 2.03 -10.60 10.48
N LEU A 77 1.37 -9.51 10.88
CA LEU A 77 1.98 -8.51 11.77
C LEU A 77 2.41 -9.10 13.11
N ALA A 78 1.61 -9.98 13.70
CA ALA A 78 1.94 -10.64 14.97
C ALA A 78 3.21 -11.51 14.83
N VAL A 79 3.31 -12.29 13.75
CA VAL A 79 4.52 -13.07 13.44
C VAL A 79 5.72 -12.13 13.28
N LEU A 80 5.62 -11.14 12.40
CA LEU A 80 6.72 -10.23 12.09
C LEU A 80 7.12 -9.36 13.29
N SER A 81 6.18 -8.96 14.14
CA SER A 81 6.50 -8.18 15.35
C SER A 81 7.45 -8.93 16.30
N ARG A 82 7.42 -10.27 16.25
CA ARG A 82 8.26 -11.13 17.09
C ARG A 82 9.57 -11.55 16.43
N ILE A 83 9.56 -11.88 15.12
CA ILE A 83 10.76 -12.37 14.42
C ILE A 83 11.68 -11.25 13.91
N THR A 84 11.13 -10.04 13.65
CA THR A 84 11.93 -8.85 13.31
C THR A 84 12.31 -8.04 14.55
N LYS A 85 13.35 -7.21 14.45
CA LYS A 85 13.91 -6.45 15.60
C LYS A 85 13.94 -4.94 15.37
N LYS A 86 14.16 -4.48 14.13
CA LYS A 86 14.44 -3.07 13.79
C LYS A 86 13.44 -2.52 12.78
N ALA A 87 13.03 -3.33 11.81
CA ALA A 87 12.15 -2.90 10.73
C ALA A 87 10.82 -2.39 11.29
N ARG A 88 10.35 -1.26 10.76
CA ARG A 88 8.97 -0.84 10.98
C ARG A 88 8.03 -1.79 10.25
N LEU A 89 6.84 -1.92 10.78
CA LEU A 89 5.81 -2.83 10.31
C LEU A 89 4.62 -1.98 9.85
N LEU A 90 4.55 -1.73 8.56
CA LEU A 90 3.45 -0.98 7.97
C LEU A 90 2.34 -1.94 7.54
N VAL A 91 1.14 -1.76 8.08
CA VAL A 91 -0.05 -2.33 7.46
C VAL A 91 -0.62 -1.32 6.46
N LEU A 92 -0.64 -1.67 5.15
CA LEU A 92 -1.24 -0.79 4.14
C LEU A 92 -1.77 -1.62 2.95
N GLY A 93 -3.11 -1.99 3.01
CA GLY A 93 -4.01 -1.41 4.01
C GLY A 93 -4.87 -2.42 4.73
N TYR A 94 -5.32 -1.93 5.84
CA TYR A 94 -6.35 -2.61 6.63
C TYR A 94 -7.73 -2.09 6.21
N PRO A 95 -8.62 -2.92 5.64
CA PRO A 95 -9.91 -2.46 5.10
C PRO A 95 -10.96 -2.26 6.20
N ILE A 96 -10.80 -1.22 7.02
CA ILE A 96 -11.66 -0.97 8.20
C ILE A 96 -13.11 -0.65 7.84
N GLY A 97 -13.40 -0.17 6.61
CA GLY A 97 -14.76 0.02 6.14
C GLY A 97 -15.57 -1.29 6.04
N HIS A 98 -14.89 -2.40 5.77
CA HIS A 98 -15.51 -3.74 5.70
C HIS A 98 -15.68 -4.39 7.06
N ARG A 99 -14.89 -4.00 8.07
CA ARG A 99 -14.87 -4.68 9.37
C ARG A 99 -16.18 -4.49 10.12
N PRO A 100 -16.69 -5.57 10.74
CA PRO A 100 -17.89 -5.49 11.58
C PRO A 100 -17.61 -4.81 12.93
N ASP A 101 -16.37 -4.87 13.40
CA ASP A 101 -15.98 -4.51 14.76
C ASP A 101 -14.68 -3.67 14.79
N PRO A 102 -14.78 -2.34 14.77
CA PRO A 102 -13.62 -1.46 14.89
C PRO A 102 -12.97 -1.50 16.31
N LEU A 103 -13.68 -1.96 17.34
CA LEU A 103 -13.07 -2.16 18.65
C LEU A 103 -12.01 -3.26 18.58
N ARG A 104 -12.32 -4.38 17.92
CA ARG A 104 -11.34 -5.44 17.71
C ARG A 104 -10.12 -4.94 16.95
N VAL A 105 -10.29 -4.09 15.94
CA VAL A 105 -9.17 -3.47 15.21
C VAL A 105 -8.29 -2.65 16.14
N ALA A 106 -8.87 -1.85 17.03
CA ALA A 106 -8.11 -1.06 18.00
C ALA A 106 -7.32 -1.95 18.98
N GLU A 107 -7.94 -3.02 19.51
CA GLU A 107 -7.27 -3.99 20.40
C GLU A 107 -6.11 -4.72 19.72
N GLU A 108 -6.33 -5.22 18.51
CA GLU A 108 -5.33 -5.95 17.72
C GLU A 108 -4.11 -5.08 17.40
N LEU A 109 -4.33 -3.88 16.88
CA LEU A 109 -3.24 -2.97 16.52
C LEU A 109 -2.52 -2.43 17.76
N SER A 110 -3.23 -2.16 18.86
CA SER A 110 -2.60 -1.79 20.13
C SER A 110 -1.69 -2.91 20.67
N THR A 111 -2.15 -4.15 20.58
CA THR A 111 -1.37 -5.33 20.99
C THR A 111 -0.11 -5.48 20.14
N ILE A 112 -0.22 -5.34 18.81
CA ILE A 112 0.92 -5.40 17.90
C ILE A 112 1.90 -4.26 18.14
N ASP A 113 1.41 -3.05 18.42
CA ASP A 113 2.28 -1.91 18.70
C ASP A 113 3.14 -2.16 19.96
N VAL A 114 2.53 -2.75 20.99
CA VAL A 114 3.26 -3.13 22.22
C VAL A 114 4.24 -4.28 21.98
N ILE A 115 3.85 -5.36 21.30
CA ILE A 115 4.74 -6.49 21.00
C ILE A 115 5.92 -6.02 20.15
N SER A 116 5.68 -5.18 19.17
CA SER A 116 6.71 -4.62 18.28
C SER A 116 7.54 -3.52 18.93
N ARG A 117 7.18 -3.04 20.13
CA ARG A 117 7.84 -1.92 20.84
C ARG A 117 7.82 -0.63 19.99
N GLY A 118 6.65 -0.26 19.48
CA GLY A 118 6.45 1.00 18.76
C GLY A 118 6.94 1.00 17.32
N ARG A 119 7.04 -0.17 16.68
CA ARG A 119 7.44 -0.26 15.26
C ARG A 119 6.26 -0.30 14.28
N LEU A 120 5.02 -0.27 14.77
CA LEU A 120 3.82 -0.31 13.94
C LEU A 120 3.58 1.03 13.25
N ASP A 121 3.19 0.97 11.97
CA ASP A 121 2.55 2.04 11.20
C ASP A 121 1.17 1.55 10.74
N MET A 122 0.11 2.35 10.98
CA MET A 122 -1.28 1.95 10.71
C MET A 122 -1.77 2.53 9.40
N GLY A 123 -2.05 1.70 8.41
CA GLY A 123 -2.61 2.12 7.14
C GLY A 123 -4.04 1.66 6.96
N PHE A 124 -4.97 2.59 6.95
CA PHE A 124 -6.39 2.32 6.78
C PHE A 124 -6.86 2.59 5.36
N ILE A 125 -7.66 1.68 4.83
CA ILE A 125 -8.28 1.81 3.51
C ILE A 125 -9.78 1.55 3.59
N LYS A 126 -10.50 2.09 2.62
CA LYS A 126 -11.95 1.83 2.46
C LYS A 126 -12.22 0.35 2.19
N GLY A 127 -11.33 -0.31 1.47
CA GLY A 127 -11.49 -1.65 0.91
C GLY A 127 -11.80 -1.61 -0.58
N ILE A 128 -11.64 -2.75 -1.24
CA ILE A 128 -11.79 -2.86 -2.69
C ILE A 128 -13.14 -3.48 -3.09
N PRO A 129 -13.64 -3.18 -4.30
CA PRO A 129 -15.01 -3.49 -4.68
C PRO A 129 -15.40 -4.97 -4.60
N TYR A 130 -14.51 -5.87 -5.03
CA TYR A 130 -14.82 -7.30 -5.11
C TYR A 130 -14.88 -8.01 -3.75
N GLU A 131 -14.43 -7.37 -2.67
CA GLU A 131 -14.50 -7.91 -1.30
C GLU A 131 -15.78 -7.53 -0.56
N ILE A 132 -16.52 -6.54 -1.07
CA ILE A 132 -17.73 -6.03 -0.44
C ILE A 132 -18.82 -7.10 -0.29
N PRO A 133 -19.12 -7.93 -1.32
CA PRO A 133 -20.18 -8.94 -1.19
C PRO A 133 -19.97 -9.90 -0.03
N ALA A 134 -18.73 -10.38 0.17
CA ALA A 134 -18.44 -11.32 1.26
C ALA A 134 -18.49 -10.68 2.64
N SER A 135 -18.21 -9.40 2.74
CA SER A 135 -18.34 -8.65 3.99
C SER A 135 -19.78 -8.24 4.30
N ASN A 136 -20.71 -8.48 3.35
CA ASN A 136 -22.13 -8.09 3.46
C ASN A 136 -22.30 -6.62 3.82
N ARG A 137 -21.57 -5.72 3.16
CA ARG A 137 -21.63 -4.27 3.37
C ARG A 137 -22.37 -3.57 2.24
N ASN A 138 -23.05 -2.48 2.59
CA ASN A 138 -23.66 -1.60 1.60
C ASN A 138 -22.57 -0.73 0.95
N PRO A 139 -22.35 -0.83 -0.38
CA PRO A 139 -21.32 -0.05 -1.07
C PRO A 139 -21.50 1.46 -0.95
N THR A 140 -22.76 1.95 -0.82
CA THR A 140 -23.05 3.38 -0.73
C THR A 140 -22.64 4.01 0.59
N GLU A 141 -22.64 3.24 1.68
CA GLU A 141 -22.32 3.67 3.04
C GLU A 141 -20.84 3.47 3.40
N LEU A 142 -20.09 2.80 2.54
CA LEU A 142 -18.76 2.26 2.87
C LEU A 142 -17.76 3.37 3.26
N MET A 143 -17.88 4.58 2.68
CA MET A 143 -16.97 5.67 3.00
C MET A 143 -17.32 6.31 4.36
N ASP A 144 -18.60 6.49 4.66
CA ASP A 144 -19.04 7.07 5.93
C ASP A 144 -18.72 6.10 7.07
N ARG A 145 -19.01 4.82 6.85
CA ARG A 145 -18.63 3.74 7.76
C ARG A 145 -17.11 3.65 7.99
N PHE A 146 -16.30 3.87 6.94
CA PHE A 146 -14.84 3.91 7.05
C PHE A 146 -14.39 5.05 7.98
N TRP A 147 -14.94 6.25 7.81
CA TRP A 147 -14.56 7.38 8.65
C TRP A 147 -15.04 7.23 10.07
N GLU A 148 -16.24 6.71 10.31
CA GLU A 148 -16.71 6.43 11.67
C GLU A 148 -15.86 5.37 12.37
N ALA A 149 -15.53 4.26 11.68
CA ALA A 149 -14.62 3.25 12.21
C ALA A 149 -13.24 3.83 12.54
N HIS A 150 -12.69 4.67 11.65
CA HIS A 150 -11.45 5.38 11.89
C HIS A 150 -11.48 6.23 13.14
N ASP A 151 -12.48 7.11 13.26
CA ASP A 151 -12.58 8.06 14.38
C ASP A 151 -12.81 7.31 15.72
N PHE A 152 -13.57 6.22 15.68
CA PHE A 152 -13.71 5.31 16.82
C PHE A 152 -12.37 4.66 17.23
N ILE A 153 -11.63 4.09 16.28
CA ILE A 153 -10.33 3.43 16.55
C ILE A 153 -9.36 4.42 17.20
N ILE A 154 -9.27 5.64 16.65
CA ILE A 154 -8.37 6.66 17.21
C ILE A 154 -8.81 7.05 18.62
N LYS A 155 -10.10 7.25 18.85
CA LYS A 155 -10.62 7.53 20.20
C LYS A 155 -10.33 6.40 21.17
N ALA A 156 -10.51 5.15 20.74
CA ALA A 156 -10.26 3.97 21.56
C ALA A 156 -8.78 3.84 21.97
N MET A 157 -7.85 4.17 21.04
CA MET A 157 -6.41 4.14 21.30
C MET A 157 -5.91 5.31 22.15
N THR A 158 -6.65 6.43 22.22
CA THR A 158 -6.21 7.67 22.89
C THR A 158 -6.98 7.99 24.16
N THR A 159 -7.97 7.19 24.55
CA THR A 159 -8.69 7.35 25.83
C THR A 159 -8.03 6.49 26.89
N HIS A 160 -7.42 7.15 27.93
CA HIS A 160 -6.63 6.47 28.95
C HIS A 160 -7.18 6.59 30.38
N ASP A 161 -8.10 7.52 30.62
CA ASP A 161 -8.55 7.88 31.99
C ASP A 161 -9.91 7.24 32.33
N GLY A 162 -10.17 6.03 31.83
CA GLY A 162 -11.41 5.31 32.09
C GLY A 162 -12.10 4.83 30.83
N THR A 163 -13.39 4.50 30.98
CA THR A 163 -14.21 4.02 29.87
C THR A 163 -14.93 5.14 29.16
N PHE A 164 -15.28 4.92 27.88
CA PHE A 164 -16.18 5.79 27.14
C PHE A 164 -17.27 4.99 26.43
N ASN A 165 -18.33 5.69 26.03
CA ASN A 165 -19.39 5.17 25.16
C ASN A 165 -19.24 5.76 23.76
N TRP A 166 -19.68 5.00 22.75
CA TRP A 166 -19.75 5.44 21.35
C TRP A 166 -21.18 5.25 20.84
N GLU A 167 -21.76 6.30 20.33
CA GLU A 167 -23.09 6.34 19.71
C GLU A 167 -22.95 6.92 18.31
N GLY A 168 -22.54 6.08 17.36
CA GLY A 168 -22.38 6.47 15.96
C GLY A 168 -23.61 6.08 15.12
N GLU A 169 -23.49 6.26 13.84
CA GLU A 169 -24.49 5.81 12.86
C GLU A 169 -24.36 4.29 12.60
N PHE A 170 -23.12 3.79 12.53
CA PHE A 170 -22.82 2.40 12.17
C PHE A 170 -22.35 1.55 13.36
N PHE A 171 -21.85 2.18 14.40
CA PHE A 171 -21.25 1.48 15.55
C PHE A 171 -21.76 2.03 16.87
N HIS A 172 -22.08 1.11 17.80
CA HIS A 172 -22.56 1.45 19.14
C HIS A 172 -21.79 0.61 20.16
N TYR A 173 -21.10 1.27 21.09
CA TYR A 173 -20.32 0.62 22.12
C TYR A 173 -20.56 1.23 23.51
N ARG A 174 -20.43 0.39 24.53
CA ARG A 174 -20.54 0.80 25.94
C ARG A 174 -19.26 0.45 26.67
N GLN A 175 -18.84 1.37 27.54
CA GLN A 175 -17.72 1.17 28.46
C GLN A 175 -16.44 0.65 27.76
N VAL A 176 -16.10 1.24 26.62
CA VAL A 176 -14.90 0.89 25.86
C VAL A 176 -13.64 1.24 26.68
N ASN A 177 -12.73 0.30 26.80
CA ASN A 177 -11.43 0.46 27.47
C ASN A 177 -10.44 -0.53 26.87
N VAL A 178 -9.57 -0.04 26.01
CA VAL A 178 -8.64 -0.89 25.23
C VAL A 178 -7.40 -1.26 26.05
N TRP A 179 -7.12 -2.55 26.16
CA TRP A 179 -5.92 -3.12 26.75
C TRP A 179 -5.25 -4.10 25.78
N PRO A 180 -3.87 -4.01 25.63
CA PRO A 180 -2.97 -3.02 26.23
C PRO A 180 -3.15 -1.63 25.63
N ARG A 181 -2.69 -0.59 26.32
CA ARG A 181 -2.52 0.77 25.76
C ARG A 181 -1.45 0.73 24.68
N VAL A 182 -1.60 1.53 23.62
CA VAL A 182 -0.59 1.68 22.57
C VAL A 182 0.77 2.09 23.13
N TRP A 183 1.85 1.64 22.48
CA TRP A 183 3.21 2.02 22.81
C TRP A 183 3.56 3.43 22.34
N GLN A 184 3.13 3.77 21.11
CA GLN A 184 3.40 5.06 20.49
C GLN A 184 2.37 6.11 20.91
N GLU A 185 2.80 7.33 21.17
CA GLU A 185 1.91 8.42 21.59
C GLU A 185 1.76 9.47 20.48
N PRO A 186 0.54 9.95 20.26
CA PRO A 186 -0.74 9.55 20.88
C PRO A 186 -1.26 8.21 20.36
N HIS A 187 -0.76 7.74 19.22
CA HIS A 187 -1.05 6.47 18.55
C HIS A 187 0.01 6.23 17.43
N PRO A 188 0.14 5.02 16.88
CA PRO A 188 1.00 4.77 15.72
C PRO A 188 0.69 5.70 14.54
N PRO A 189 1.67 6.07 13.70
CA PRO A 189 1.45 6.90 12.52
C PRO A 189 0.36 6.35 11.60
N ILE A 190 -0.51 7.24 11.11
CA ILE A 190 -1.63 6.86 10.23
C ILE A 190 -1.25 7.07 8.78
N TRP A 191 -1.51 6.04 7.98
CA TRP A 191 -1.32 6.02 6.54
C TRP A 191 -2.64 5.77 5.82
N SER A 192 -2.77 6.24 4.59
CA SER A 192 -3.86 5.85 3.70
C SER A 192 -3.45 5.96 2.24
N THR A 193 -4.20 5.30 1.36
CA THR A 193 -3.97 5.33 -0.08
C THR A 193 -5.06 6.08 -0.82
N THR A 194 -4.69 6.78 -1.89
CA THR A 194 -5.69 7.38 -2.79
C THR A 194 -5.16 7.55 -4.21
N GLY A 195 -6.07 7.48 -5.18
CA GLY A 195 -5.88 7.89 -6.57
C GLY A 195 -6.72 9.12 -6.93
N SER A 196 -7.36 9.77 -5.95
CA SER A 196 -8.25 10.93 -6.14
C SER A 196 -7.64 12.19 -5.53
N SER A 197 -7.59 13.28 -6.28
CA SER A 197 -7.13 14.59 -5.77
C SER A 197 -8.00 15.13 -4.63
N THR A 198 -9.30 14.86 -4.64
CA THR A 198 -10.20 15.25 -3.56
C THR A 198 -9.83 14.53 -2.26
N GLN A 199 -9.64 13.22 -2.31
CA GLN A 199 -9.24 12.45 -1.13
C GLN A 199 -7.81 12.79 -0.70
N ALA A 200 -6.88 13.05 -1.65
CA ALA A 200 -5.53 13.49 -1.32
C ALA A 200 -5.54 14.78 -0.49
N ARG A 201 -6.41 15.73 -0.83
CA ARG A 201 -6.60 16.95 -0.05
C ARG A 201 -7.09 16.65 1.37
N VAL A 202 -8.10 15.78 1.53
CA VAL A 202 -8.61 15.34 2.85
C VAL A 202 -7.51 14.70 3.69
N LEU A 203 -6.67 13.82 3.10
CA LEU A 203 -5.55 13.23 3.80
C LEU A 203 -4.51 14.27 4.22
N GLY A 204 -4.30 15.30 3.40
CA GLY A 204 -3.47 16.47 3.73
C GLY A 204 -4.03 17.24 4.93
N GLU A 205 -5.32 17.53 4.95
CA GLU A 205 -5.99 18.22 6.07
C GLU A 205 -5.94 17.40 7.39
N ARG A 206 -5.85 16.07 7.30
CA ARG A 206 -5.66 15.19 8.46
C ARG A 206 -4.18 14.98 8.83
N GLY A 207 -3.23 15.36 7.97
CA GLY A 207 -1.79 15.22 8.20
C GLY A 207 -1.29 13.77 8.15
N TYR A 208 -2.01 12.86 7.50
CA TYR A 208 -1.65 11.46 7.38
C TYR A 208 -0.57 11.23 6.33
N VAL A 209 0.12 10.09 6.39
CA VAL A 209 1.03 9.70 5.32
C VAL A 209 0.20 9.18 4.15
N MET A 210 0.35 9.81 2.99
CA MET A 210 -0.39 9.44 1.79
C MET A 210 0.48 8.59 0.87
N ALA A 211 -0.01 7.40 0.54
CA ALA A 211 0.59 6.53 -0.45
C ALA A 211 -0.21 6.53 -1.76
N THR A 212 0.51 6.42 -2.88
CA THR A 212 -0.06 6.25 -4.21
C THR A 212 0.54 5.02 -4.89
N LEU A 213 -0.20 4.43 -5.84
CA LEU A 213 0.26 3.27 -6.59
C LEU A 213 -0.24 3.31 -8.04
N GLY A 214 0.59 2.86 -8.98
CA GLY A 214 0.21 2.73 -10.39
C GLY A 214 -0.08 4.02 -11.12
N THR A 215 0.20 5.19 -10.54
CA THR A 215 -0.05 6.51 -11.11
C THR A 215 1.13 7.07 -11.90
N GLY A 216 2.31 6.45 -11.72
CA GLY A 216 3.54 6.93 -12.35
C GLY A 216 3.81 8.40 -12.03
N PHE A 217 4.32 9.15 -13.00
CA PHE A 217 4.58 10.58 -12.84
C PHE A 217 3.32 11.42 -12.61
N GLY A 218 2.11 10.91 -12.88
CA GLY A 218 0.84 11.52 -12.47
C GLY A 218 0.66 11.67 -10.95
N THR A 219 1.48 11.01 -10.15
CA THR A 219 1.55 11.15 -8.69
C THR A 219 1.76 12.60 -8.26
N ARG A 220 2.48 13.41 -9.04
CA ARG A 220 2.69 14.84 -8.77
C ARG A 220 1.37 15.57 -8.48
N LYS A 221 0.35 15.34 -9.30
CA LYS A 221 -0.97 15.98 -9.14
C LYS A 221 -1.63 15.63 -7.80
N LEU A 222 -1.48 14.41 -7.35
CA LEU A 222 -2.03 13.94 -6.05
C LEU A 222 -1.26 14.55 -4.89
N TYR A 223 0.07 14.60 -4.98
CA TYR A 223 0.91 15.23 -3.95
C TYR A 223 0.63 16.73 -3.84
N ASP A 224 0.40 17.42 -4.96
CA ASP A 224 0.06 18.85 -4.95
C ASP A 224 -1.32 19.10 -4.32
N ALA A 225 -2.31 18.22 -4.57
CA ALA A 225 -3.61 18.29 -3.89
C ALA A 225 -3.48 18.08 -2.37
N TYR A 226 -2.64 17.13 -1.94
CA TYR A 226 -2.31 16.93 -0.53
C TYR A 226 -1.65 18.16 0.09
N ARG A 227 -0.63 18.74 -0.59
CA ARG A 227 0.05 19.96 -0.12
C ARG A 227 -0.93 21.10 0.11
N LYS A 228 -1.90 21.30 -0.81
CA LYS A 228 -2.96 22.32 -0.65
C LYS A 228 -3.80 22.08 0.61
N GLY A 229 -4.23 20.84 0.86
CA GLY A 229 -4.99 20.51 2.07
C GLY A 229 -4.17 20.72 3.33
N TYR A 230 -2.93 20.23 3.35
CA TYR A 230 -2.03 20.32 4.50
C TYR A 230 -1.70 21.78 4.85
N MET A 231 -1.30 22.58 3.86
CA MET A 231 -1.01 24.00 4.07
C MET A 231 -2.24 24.77 4.56
N GLY A 232 -3.42 24.51 3.98
CA GLY A 232 -4.68 25.14 4.43
C GLY A 232 -5.01 24.85 5.88
N LYS A 233 -4.67 23.65 6.37
CA LYS A 233 -4.97 23.23 7.76
C LYS A 233 -3.89 23.64 8.75
N PHE A 234 -2.61 23.46 8.39
CA PHE A 234 -1.49 23.58 9.33
C PHE A 234 -0.64 24.85 9.15
N GLY A 235 -0.89 25.66 8.11
CA GLY A 235 -0.18 26.91 7.84
C GLY A 235 1.30 26.75 7.47
N ARG A 236 1.76 25.54 7.15
CA ARG A 236 3.14 25.21 6.77
C ARG A 236 3.20 24.10 5.74
N ALA A 237 4.31 23.95 5.03
CA ALA A 237 4.49 22.85 4.07
C ALA A 237 4.58 21.48 4.77
N PRO A 238 4.06 20.41 4.15
CA PRO A 238 4.29 19.04 4.60
C PRO A 238 5.73 18.61 4.28
N GLY A 239 6.35 17.89 5.22
CA GLY A 239 7.64 17.25 4.97
C GLY A 239 7.52 16.09 3.97
N ALA A 240 8.63 15.68 3.38
CA ALA A 240 8.68 14.54 2.45
C ALA A 240 8.22 13.22 3.10
N ASP A 241 8.34 13.10 4.42
CA ASP A 241 7.86 11.96 5.22
C ASP A 241 6.36 11.71 5.11
N ARG A 242 5.58 12.69 4.64
CA ARG A 242 4.13 12.57 4.40
C ARG A 242 3.78 11.90 3.08
N PHE A 243 4.76 11.65 2.21
CA PHE A 243 4.54 11.13 0.87
C PHE A 243 5.17 9.75 0.70
N ALA A 244 4.39 8.82 0.14
CA ALA A 244 4.81 7.47 -0.17
C ALA A 244 4.36 7.06 -1.58
N TYR A 245 5.19 6.30 -2.26
CA TYR A 245 4.89 5.75 -3.58
C TYR A 245 5.20 4.25 -3.61
N LEU A 246 4.26 3.47 -4.15
CA LEU A 246 4.49 2.05 -4.42
C LEU A 246 5.04 1.91 -5.85
N GLY A 247 6.31 1.53 -5.94
CA GLY A 247 7.01 1.23 -7.17
C GLY A 247 7.44 -0.24 -7.23
N LEU A 248 7.32 -0.84 -8.41
CA LEU A 248 7.94 -2.13 -8.69
C LEU A 248 9.45 -1.92 -8.80
N VAL A 249 10.27 -2.83 -8.25
CA VAL A 249 11.73 -2.66 -8.24
C VAL A 249 12.43 -3.96 -8.64
N ALA A 250 13.21 -3.88 -9.72
CA ALA A 250 14.05 -4.97 -10.21
C ALA A 250 15.48 -4.48 -10.41
N VAL A 251 16.41 -4.96 -9.60
CA VAL A 251 17.82 -4.60 -9.69
C VAL A 251 18.69 -5.82 -9.93
N ALA A 252 19.66 -5.70 -10.85
CA ALA A 252 20.71 -6.68 -11.08
C ALA A 252 21.94 -5.95 -11.62
N HIS A 253 23.13 -6.53 -11.50
CA HIS A 253 24.34 -5.98 -12.12
C HIS A 253 24.27 -6.03 -13.66
N ASP A 254 23.62 -7.08 -14.20
CA ASP A 254 23.36 -7.24 -15.62
C ASP A 254 21.99 -6.66 -16.00
N LYS A 255 21.95 -5.80 -17.03
CA LYS A 255 20.72 -5.11 -17.47
C LYS A 255 19.67 -6.08 -18.03
N GLU A 256 20.10 -7.10 -18.74
CA GLU A 256 19.18 -8.08 -19.32
C GLU A 256 18.51 -8.91 -18.22
N GLU A 257 19.29 -9.32 -17.20
CA GLU A 257 18.76 -10.00 -16.02
C GLU A 257 17.81 -9.09 -15.23
N ALA A 258 18.16 -7.82 -15.03
CA ALA A 258 17.24 -6.84 -14.38
C ALA A 258 15.92 -6.73 -15.14
N ARG A 259 15.96 -6.66 -16.47
CA ARG A 259 14.74 -6.60 -17.31
C ARG A 259 13.90 -7.87 -17.24
N LYS A 260 14.52 -9.05 -17.19
CA LYS A 260 13.82 -10.33 -16.98
C LYS A 260 13.10 -10.34 -15.63
N ARG A 261 13.77 -9.91 -14.56
CA ARG A 261 13.14 -9.76 -13.23
C ARG A 261 12.03 -8.73 -13.26
N GLY A 262 12.26 -7.58 -13.92
CA GLY A 262 11.26 -6.52 -14.08
C GLY A 262 10.00 -7.01 -14.78
N ASP A 263 10.13 -7.84 -15.82
CA ASP A 263 8.99 -8.43 -16.51
C ASP A 263 8.21 -9.42 -15.65
N LEU A 264 8.91 -10.24 -14.87
CA LEU A 264 8.31 -11.16 -13.89
C LEU A 264 7.54 -10.39 -12.81
N ILE A 265 8.12 -9.32 -12.25
CA ILE A 265 7.45 -8.48 -11.25
C ILE A 265 6.25 -7.75 -11.88
N ALA A 266 6.40 -7.19 -13.08
CA ALA A 266 5.31 -6.55 -13.82
C ALA A 266 4.18 -7.53 -14.21
N GLY A 267 4.48 -8.83 -14.28
CA GLY A 267 3.49 -9.90 -14.44
C GLY A 267 2.36 -9.84 -13.41
N TYR A 268 2.65 -9.38 -12.19
CA TYR A 268 1.64 -9.11 -11.18
C TYR A 268 0.56 -8.13 -11.65
N LEU A 269 0.94 -7.02 -12.28
CA LEU A 269 -0.03 -6.02 -12.77
C LEU A 269 -0.93 -6.61 -13.87
N ARG A 270 -0.38 -7.49 -14.70
CA ARG A 270 -1.12 -8.14 -15.79
C ARG A 270 -2.09 -9.22 -15.30
N THR A 271 -1.77 -9.90 -14.22
CA THR A 271 -2.56 -11.03 -13.70
C THR A 271 -3.51 -10.64 -12.57
N SER A 272 -3.06 -9.82 -11.61
CA SER A 272 -3.83 -9.48 -10.42
C SER A 272 -5.04 -8.60 -10.68
N ALA A 273 -5.03 -7.84 -11.78
CA ALA A 273 -6.10 -6.89 -12.11
C ALA A 273 -7.34 -7.53 -12.69
N ILE A 274 -7.27 -8.80 -13.08
CA ILE A 274 -8.41 -9.51 -13.72
C ILE A 274 -9.45 -9.83 -12.66
N VAL A 275 -10.53 -9.04 -12.64
CA VAL A 275 -11.70 -9.25 -11.79
C VAL A 275 -12.91 -9.55 -12.68
N HIS A 276 -13.68 -10.57 -12.33
CA HIS A 276 -14.91 -10.90 -13.06
C HIS A 276 -15.89 -9.71 -13.01
N VAL A 277 -16.50 -9.39 -14.16
CA VAL A 277 -17.28 -8.15 -14.38
C VAL A 277 -18.29 -7.83 -13.26
N PRO A 278 -19.13 -8.78 -12.76
CA PRO A 278 -20.09 -8.49 -11.71
C PRO A 278 -19.49 -8.00 -10.38
N PHE A 279 -18.20 -8.30 -10.12
CA PHE A 279 -17.53 -7.94 -8.88
C PHE A 279 -16.60 -6.73 -9.03
N ARG A 280 -16.41 -6.22 -10.26
CA ARG A 280 -15.48 -5.12 -10.53
C ARG A 280 -15.92 -3.83 -9.88
N ASN A 281 -17.20 -3.50 -9.95
CA ASN A 281 -17.81 -2.34 -9.32
C ASN A 281 -19.25 -2.65 -8.92
N PRO A 282 -19.49 -3.05 -7.68
CA PRO A 282 -20.87 -3.18 -7.18
C PRO A 282 -21.56 -1.81 -7.19
N PRO A 283 -22.87 -1.77 -7.48
CA PRO A 283 -23.64 -0.52 -7.50
C PRO A 283 -23.44 0.30 -6.21
N GLY A 284 -23.14 1.58 -6.37
CA GLY A 284 -22.94 2.50 -5.25
C GLY A 284 -21.49 2.62 -4.74
N TYR A 285 -20.55 1.77 -5.21
CA TYR A 285 -19.14 1.89 -4.82
C TYR A 285 -18.46 3.11 -5.46
N ILE A 286 -18.80 3.40 -6.71
CA ILE A 286 -18.44 4.62 -7.43
C ILE A 286 -19.72 5.35 -7.83
N SER A 287 -19.60 6.62 -8.21
CA SER A 287 -20.75 7.40 -8.68
C SER A 287 -21.41 6.76 -9.90
N ALA A 288 -22.70 7.01 -10.10
CA ALA A 288 -23.42 6.53 -11.29
C ALA A 288 -22.78 7.06 -12.58
N GLU A 289 -22.29 8.29 -12.57
CA GLU A 289 -21.59 8.90 -13.70
C GLU A 289 -20.30 8.18 -14.02
N ASP A 290 -19.43 7.94 -13.03
CA ASP A 290 -18.16 7.23 -13.22
C ASP A 290 -18.40 5.79 -13.68
N ASN A 291 -19.44 5.13 -13.16
CA ASN A 291 -19.82 3.80 -13.60
C ASN A 291 -20.28 3.80 -15.07
N ALA A 292 -21.09 4.78 -15.48
CA ALA A 292 -21.51 4.93 -16.86
C ALA A 292 -20.32 5.21 -17.81
N ARG A 293 -19.38 6.07 -17.41
CA ARG A 293 -18.11 6.32 -18.15
C ARG A 293 -17.29 5.07 -18.32
N MET A 294 -17.14 4.29 -17.25
CA MET A 294 -16.43 3.02 -17.28
C MET A 294 -17.09 2.01 -18.23
N LEU A 295 -18.42 1.89 -18.20
CA LEU A 295 -19.16 0.98 -19.10
C LEU A 295 -19.03 1.39 -20.57
N ARG A 296 -18.86 2.69 -20.87
CA ARG A 296 -18.57 3.19 -22.23
C ARG A 296 -17.10 3.04 -22.64
N GLY A 297 -16.24 2.47 -21.77
CA GLY A 297 -14.80 2.37 -22.04
C GLY A 297 -14.04 3.69 -21.85
N GLU A 298 -14.66 4.70 -21.25
CA GLU A 298 -14.10 6.04 -21.00
C GLU A 298 -13.33 6.11 -19.67
N THR A 299 -12.81 4.96 -19.17
CA THR A 299 -12.06 4.93 -17.91
C THR A 299 -10.78 5.74 -18.04
N PRO A 300 -10.56 6.78 -17.21
CA PRO A 300 -9.32 7.54 -17.27
C PRO A 300 -8.11 6.63 -17.06
N PRO A 301 -7.03 6.82 -17.80
CA PRO A 301 -5.79 6.10 -17.55
C PRO A 301 -5.28 6.42 -16.15
N ARG A 302 -4.67 5.42 -15.50
CA ARG A 302 -4.11 5.59 -14.15
C ARG A 302 -2.64 5.96 -14.17
N GLY A 303 -1.86 5.38 -15.12
CA GLY A 303 -0.44 5.60 -15.24
C GLY A 303 -0.11 6.69 -16.27
N PHE A 304 0.85 7.53 -15.93
CA PHE A 304 1.33 8.58 -16.82
C PHE A 304 2.86 8.61 -16.84
N THR A 305 3.43 8.77 -18.03
CA THR A 305 4.86 9.07 -18.23
C THR A 305 5.19 10.50 -17.80
N LYS A 306 6.47 10.83 -17.75
CA LYS A 306 6.94 12.17 -17.34
C LYS A 306 6.46 13.29 -18.27
N ASP A 307 6.31 13.01 -19.57
CA ASP A 307 5.76 13.92 -20.59
C ASP A 307 4.23 13.95 -20.65
N GLY A 308 3.55 13.19 -19.78
CA GLY A 308 2.08 13.17 -19.66
C GLY A 308 1.37 12.17 -20.56
N ARG A 309 2.10 11.30 -21.28
CA ARG A 309 1.49 10.21 -22.05
C ARG A 309 0.84 9.19 -21.10
N ALA A 310 -0.41 8.90 -21.36
CA ALA A 310 -1.17 7.91 -20.59
C ALA A 310 -0.79 6.47 -20.98
N ILE A 311 -0.68 5.59 -20.00
CA ILE A 311 -0.41 4.18 -20.21
C ILE A 311 -1.46 3.28 -19.53
N ASN A 312 -1.70 2.11 -20.13
CA ASN A 312 -2.49 1.05 -19.49
C ASN A 312 -1.56 0.11 -18.73
N ILE A 313 -1.42 0.31 -17.43
CA ILE A 313 -0.49 -0.45 -16.57
C ILE A 313 -0.72 -1.98 -16.58
N HIS A 314 -1.88 -2.43 -17.05
CA HIS A 314 -2.24 -3.86 -17.11
C HIS A 314 -1.93 -4.52 -18.46
N ALA A 315 -1.59 -3.74 -19.48
CA ALA A 315 -1.31 -4.23 -20.82
C ALA A 315 0.01 -3.73 -21.41
N THR A 316 0.84 -3.08 -20.60
CA THR A 316 2.03 -2.35 -20.99
C THR A 316 3.29 -3.18 -20.76
N GLY A 317 4.28 -3.03 -21.62
CA GLY A 317 5.59 -3.67 -21.50
C GLY A 317 6.49 -3.00 -20.46
N VAL A 318 7.67 -3.62 -20.23
CA VAL A 318 8.65 -3.16 -19.24
C VAL A 318 9.11 -1.73 -19.48
N ASP A 319 9.39 -1.36 -20.75
CA ASP A 319 9.90 -0.03 -21.10
C ASP A 319 8.90 1.08 -20.75
N ASP A 320 7.65 0.93 -21.15
CA ASP A 320 6.63 1.92 -20.82
C ASP A 320 6.38 2.03 -19.30
N LEU A 321 6.52 0.93 -18.54
CA LEU A 321 6.42 0.97 -17.08
C LEU A 321 7.60 1.72 -16.45
N ILE A 322 8.81 1.59 -17.03
CA ILE A 322 10.00 2.36 -16.62
C ILE A 322 9.78 3.84 -16.95
N ASP A 323 9.40 4.16 -18.19
CA ASP A 323 9.13 5.54 -18.63
C ASP A 323 8.06 6.24 -17.79
N ALA A 324 7.12 5.48 -17.25
CA ALA A 324 6.09 6.00 -16.37
C ALA A 324 6.54 6.09 -14.88
N GLY A 325 7.71 5.59 -14.52
CA GLY A 325 8.14 5.52 -13.12
C GLY A 325 7.30 4.58 -12.27
N ILE A 326 6.71 3.54 -12.88
CA ILE A 326 5.94 2.49 -12.17
C ILE A 326 6.86 1.31 -11.86
N LEU A 327 7.79 1.02 -12.74
CA LEU A 327 8.86 0.05 -12.56
C LEU A 327 10.20 0.77 -12.54
N PHE A 328 10.97 0.61 -11.48
CA PHE A 328 12.36 1.01 -11.39
C PHE A 328 13.22 -0.24 -11.66
N CYS A 329 13.91 -0.25 -12.80
CA CYS A 329 14.52 -1.47 -13.32
C CYS A 329 15.86 -1.17 -14.00
N GLY A 330 16.89 -1.95 -13.68
CA GLY A 330 18.22 -1.82 -14.26
C GLY A 330 19.34 -2.17 -13.30
N THR A 331 20.52 -1.63 -13.58
CA THR A 331 21.67 -1.68 -12.67
C THR A 331 21.38 -0.83 -11.41
N PRO A 332 22.15 -1.00 -10.32
CA PRO A 332 21.99 -0.16 -9.13
C PRO A 332 22.01 1.35 -9.42
N ASP A 333 22.88 1.79 -10.35
CA ASP A 333 22.95 3.20 -10.75
C ASP A 333 21.67 3.64 -11.46
N GLU A 334 21.19 2.85 -12.42
CA GLU A 334 19.97 3.17 -13.16
C GLU A 334 18.73 3.19 -12.26
N VAL A 335 18.60 2.24 -11.35
CA VAL A 335 17.49 2.19 -10.40
C VAL A 335 17.53 3.39 -9.46
N TYR A 336 18.72 3.77 -8.97
CA TYR A 336 18.88 4.97 -8.15
C TYR A 336 18.46 6.22 -8.91
N ASP A 337 18.97 6.41 -10.13
CA ASP A 337 18.68 7.60 -10.94
C ASP A 337 17.18 7.72 -11.31
N GLN A 338 16.53 6.58 -11.62
CA GLN A 338 15.09 6.53 -11.89
C GLN A 338 14.27 6.94 -10.65
N ILE A 339 14.62 6.45 -9.46
CA ILE A 339 13.93 6.81 -8.21
C ILE A 339 14.14 8.30 -7.91
N ILE A 340 15.35 8.84 -8.07
CA ILE A 340 15.62 10.26 -7.83
C ILE A 340 14.85 11.15 -8.81
N ALA A 341 14.89 10.82 -10.11
CA ALA A 341 14.14 11.56 -11.13
C ALA A 341 12.63 11.59 -10.83
N PHE A 342 12.08 10.49 -10.33
CA PHE A 342 10.69 10.43 -9.89
C PHE A 342 10.44 11.33 -8.66
N CYS A 343 11.32 11.26 -7.65
CA CYS A 343 11.22 12.09 -6.45
C CYS A 343 11.28 13.59 -6.77
N GLU A 344 12.21 14.00 -7.60
CA GLU A 344 12.35 15.39 -8.04
C GLU A 344 11.10 15.89 -8.78
N HIS A 345 10.59 15.07 -9.72
CA HIS A 345 9.35 15.40 -10.43
C HIS A 345 8.17 15.57 -9.48
N CYS A 346 8.04 14.72 -8.49
CA CYS A 346 6.95 14.76 -7.50
C CYS A 346 7.14 15.86 -6.43
N GLY A 347 8.29 16.54 -6.40
CA GLY A 347 8.60 17.55 -5.39
C GLY A 347 8.90 16.96 -4.02
N GLY A 348 9.54 15.81 -4.00
CA GLY A 348 9.95 15.09 -2.79
C GLY A 348 9.05 13.91 -2.43
N MET A 349 9.70 12.85 -1.91
CA MET A 349 9.05 11.63 -1.42
C MET A 349 9.95 11.00 -0.34
N GLY A 350 9.40 10.81 0.85
CA GLY A 350 10.15 10.29 1.98
C GLY A 350 10.07 8.77 2.15
N ASN A 351 9.11 8.10 1.49
CA ASN A 351 8.85 6.69 1.66
C ASN A 351 8.66 5.99 0.31
N LEU A 352 9.51 5.01 0.02
CA LEU A 352 9.35 4.09 -1.11
C LEU A 352 8.74 2.79 -0.61
N LEU A 353 7.57 2.43 -1.12
CA LEU A 353 6.96 1.13 -0.94
C LEU A 353 7.44 0.26 -2.12
N MET A 354 8.47 -0.53 -1.86
CA MET A 354 9.17 -1.30 -2.88
C MET A 354 8.50 -2.66 -3.07
N MET A 355 7.85 -2.90 -4.20
CA MET A 355 7.47 -4.25 -4.58
C MET A 355 8.67 -4.92 -5.27
N GLY A 356 9.55 -5.50 -4.48
CA GLY A 356 10.75 -6.21 -4.95
C GLY A 356 10.51 -7.71 -5.19
N GLN A 357 9.27 -8.17 -4.98
CA GLN A 357 8.80 -9.53 -5.22
C GLN A 357 7.29 -9.48 -5.48
N ALA A 358 6.82 -10.12 -6.54
CA ALA A 358 5.43 -10.05 -6.95
C ALA A 358 4.83 -11.43 -7.33
N GLY A 359 5.37 -12.50 -6.78
CA GLY A 359 4.88 -13.87 -6.95
C GLY A 359 5.67 -14.71 -7.96
N PHE A 360 6.24 -14.12 -9.01
CA PHE A 360 6.92 -14.88 -10.05
C PHE A 360 8.45 -15.03 -9.88
N LEU A 361 9.08 -14.21 -9.04
CA LEU A 361 10.49 -14.40 -8.72
C LEU A 361 10.70 -15.64 -7.85
N THR A 362 11.79 -16.38 -8.08
CA THR A 362 12.22 -17.43 -7.16
C THR A 362 12.69 -16.81 -5.84
N HIS A 363 12.86 -17.64 -4.81
CA HIS A 363 13.42 -17.17 -3.53
C HIS A 363 14.81 -16.56 -3.72
N GLU A 364 15.69 -17.24 -4.45
CA GLU A 364 17.04 -16.79 -4.72
C GLU A 364 17.07 -15.46 -5.49
N GLN A 365 16.22 -15.30 -6.50
CA GLN A 365 16.09 -14.04 -7.23
C GLN A 365 15.59 -12.91 -6.33
N THR A 366 14.67 -13.20 -5.42
CA THR A 366 14.15 -12.22 -4.45
C THR A 366 15.22 -11.80 -3.46
N VAL A 367 15.94 -12.75 -2.88
CA VAL A 367 17.07 -12.52 -1.95
C VAL A 367 18.16 -11.68 -2.62
N ASP A 368 18.53 -12.01 -3.85
CA ASP A 368 19.53 -11.26 -4.61
C ASP A 368 19.06 -9.83 -4.91
N ASN A 369 17.82 -9.65 -5.39
CA ASN A 369 17.21 -8.34 -5.66
C ASN A 369 17.21 -7.44 -4.41
N LEU A 370 16.74 -7.96 -3.27
CA LEU A 370 16.69 -7.23 -2.01
C LEU A 370 18.09 -6.89 -1.46
N THR A 371 19.02 -7.86 -1.54
CA THR A 371 20.39 -7.70 -1.06
C THR A 371 21.15 -6.65 -1.86
N LEU A 372 21.07 -6.73 -3.19
CA LEU A 372 21.73 -5.78 -4.07
C LEU A 372 21.16 -4.37 -3.90
N PHE A 373 19.83 -4.24 -3.85
CA PHE A 373 19.17 -2.95 -3.57
C PHE A 373 19.64 -2.37 -2.22
N SER A 374 19.66 -3.18 -1.17
CA SER A 374 20.08 -2.73 0.16
C SER A 374 21.54 -2.26 0.20
N ARG A 375 22.43 -2.92 -0.52
CA ARG A 375 23.86 -2.61 -0.50
C ARG A 375 24.24 -1.41 -1.36
N GLU A 376 23.64 -1.29 -2.53
CA GLU A 376 24.13 -0.34 -3.54
C GLU A 376 23.15 0.83 -3.81
N VAL A 377 21.84 0.67 -3.57
CA VAL A 377 20.85 1.71 -3.82
C VAL A 377 20.41 2.39 -2.53
N LEU A 378 20.03 1.63 -1.51
CA LEU A 378 19.45 2.15 -0.27
C LEU A 378 20.33 3.18 0.47
N PRO A 379 21.67 3.01 0.62
CA PRO A 379 22.52 3.99 1.30
C PRO A 379 22.52 5.34 0.58
N ARG A 380 22.51 5.33 -0.74
CA ARG A 380 22.46 6.53 -1.59
C ARG A 380 21.12 7.25 -1.45
N LEU A 381 19.99 6.50 -1.43
CA LEU A 381 18.66 7.05 -1.19
C LEU A 381 18.54 7.67 0.20
N LYS A 382 19.16 7.07 1.22
CA LYS A 382 19.20 7.62 2.58
C LYS A 382 20.02 8.91 2.66
N ALA A 383 21.09 9.03 1.89
CA ALA A 383 21.96 10.21 1.83
C ALA A 383 21.40 11.34 0.95
N TRP A 384 20.50 11.02 0.03
CA TRP A 384 19.93 12.02 -0.89
C TRP A 384 19.11 13.09 -0.14
N LYS A 385 19.32 14.34 -0.52
CA LYS A 385 18.61 15.48 0.08
C LYS A 385 17.29 15.74 -0.65
N GLN A 386 16.21 15.68 0.08
CA GLN A 386 14.88 16.02 -0.41
C GLN A 386 14.82 17.48 -0.92
N PRO A 387 13.98 17.78 -1.94
CA PRO A 387 13.67 19.15 -2.31
C PRO A 387 13.17 19.98 -1.12
N ASP A 388 13.41 21.28 -1.15
CA ASP A 388 12.90 22.20 -0.13
C ASP A 388 11.36 22.21 -0.14
N ALA A 389 10.77 21.74 0.95
CA ALA A 389 9.33 21.58 1.08
C ALA A 389 8.58 22.93 0.97
N GLU A 390 9.12 24.01 1.52
CA GLU A 390 8.49 25.34 1.45
C GLU A 390 8.56 25.92 0.03
N ALA A 391 9.68 25.74 -0.67
CA ALA A 391 9.81 26.16 -2.07
C ALA A 391 8.82 25.40 -2.98
N VAL A 392 8.71 24.06 -2.79
CA VAL A 392 7.75 23.24 -3.54
C VAL A 392 6.31 23.66 -3.24
N ALA A 393 5.98 23.90 -1.98
CA ALA A 393 4.64 24.29 -1.56
C ALA A 393 4.24 25.66 -2.10
N LYS A 394 5.15 26.63 -2.13
CA LYS A 394 4.92 27.95 -2.76
C LYS A 394 4.61 27.83 -4.25
N ALA A 395 5.35 26.98 -4.97
CA ALA A 395 5.09 26.74 -6.39
C ALA A 395 3.72 26.09 -6.68
N VAL A 396 3.16 25.37 -5.71
CA VAL A 396 1.83 24.74 -5.80
C VAL A 396 0.69 25.74 -5.49
N ALA A 397 0.98 26.78 -4.71
CA ALA A 397 0.02 27.81 -4.33
C ALA A 397 -0.10 28.94 -5.36
N ALA A 398 0.96 29.16 -6.17
CA ALA A 398 0.97 30.09 -7.29
C ALA A 398 0.20 29.55 -8.50
#